data_8df71e0f371eb33d712eba15efb49205
#
_entry.id   8df71e0f371eb33d712eba15efb49205
#
_cell.length_a   1.000
_cell.length_b   1.000
_cell.length_c   1.000
_cell.angle_alpha   90.00
_cell.angle_beta   90.00
_cell.angle_gamma   90.00
#
_symmetry.space_group_name_H-M   'P 1'
#
loop_
_entity.id
_entity.type
_entity.pdbx_description
1 polymer ?
#
loop_
_entity_poly.entity_id
_entity_poly.type
_entity_poly.pdbx_seq_one_letter_code
_entity_poly.pdbx_strand_id
1 'polypeptide(L)'
;MNYRSTISVFGCLFLTTLLAAERGDVSHVQVIDRLDPTSIYNRIWEPHLAKWSDRHFVCCYGLHLTGKVDMGDVVCSISRDGGKTWSPRTMVFDHRLRNGTRQFAYNNAVLFRPPGQDVIWLFCMRAPLHYRDSENADLVAAYTVDGGLSWQPVELSLGYQGPLIIVSGIETVMRDGVPHYLLPAHRNTLRRDRHGDRRQFVLESTSLVRWNMGNYVDYPRDNPLFLHEGKIARSDSGKGLKIMMRTADMVTERPLERPLAWSSQSTDGGRTWSIAQPESELPNYRAKSFFGVDAHGRHIYVYNDNAAREGLWYKIKRPGGDWSKAKRFYHENNRNSYPTLVEDQPGEWIAVWDSSQEPDRKRTAIRFGRLQVKD
;
A
#
# COMPACT_ATOMS: atom_id res chain seq x y z
N MET A 1 -52.60 28.32 27.75
CA MET A 1 -52.41 27.45 26.57
C MET A 1 -50.91 27.41 26.26
N ASN A 2 -50.27 26.34 26.74
CA ASN A 2 -48.83 26.17 26.55
C ASN A 2 -48.61 25.20 25.37
N TYR A 3 -48.19 25.69 24.25
CA TYR A 3 -47.65 24.90 23.12
C TYR A 3 -46.22 24.51 23.46
N ARG A 4 -45.97 23.24 23.85
CA ARG A 4 -44.65 22.64 23.84
C ARG A 4 -44.34 22.19 22.39
N SER A 5 -43.34 22.78 21.80
CA SER A 5 -42.79 22.37 20.53
C SER A 5 -41.98 21.08 20.70
N THR A 6 -42.51 19.99 20.20
CA THR A 6 -41.78 18.73 20.03
C THR A 6 -40.97 18.83 18.73
N ILE A 7 -39.76 19.35 18.79
CA ILE A 7 -38.82 19.36 17.65
C ILE A 7 -37.90 18.16 17.80
N SER A 8 -38.31 17.04 17.16
CA SER A 8 -37.56 16.39 16.12
C SER A 8 -36.17 15.87 16.46
N VAL A 9 -36.14 14.78 17.25
CA VAL A 9 -34.98 13.84 17.32
C VAL A 9 -34.79 13.07 16.00
N PHE A 10 -35.82 13.00 15.16
CA PHE A 10 -35.79 12.32 13.86
C PHE A 10 -34.92 13.01 12.81
N GLY A 11 -34.78 14.33 12.83
CA GLY A 11 -34.00 15.07 11.85
C GLY A 11 -32.49 14.88 11.96
N CYS A 12 -31.96 14.70 13.17
CA CYS A 12 -30.54 14.48 13.39
C CYS A 12 -30.05 13.09 12.99
N LEU A 13 -30.88 12.05 13.19
CA LEU A 13 -30.49 10.68 12.77
C LEU A 13 -30.48 10.54 11.23
N PHE A 14 -31.43 11.17 10.52
CA PHE A 14 -31.44 11.14 9.05
C PHE A 14 -30.30 11.93 8.41
N LEU A 15 -29.91 13.07 8.99
CA LEU A 15 -28.78 13.85 8.48
C LEU A 15 -27.43 13.12 8.72
N THR A 16 -27.27 12.47 9.85
CA THR A 16 -26.03 11.71 10.15
C THR A 16 -25.91 10.45 9.30
N THR A 17 -27.00 9.78 8.97
CA THR A 17 -27.00 8.62 8.06
C THR A 17 -26.81 9.00 6.61
N LEU A 18 -27.36 10.13 6.13
CA LEU A 18 -27.07 10.63 4.78
C LEU A 18 -25.61 11.06 4.61
N LEU A 19 -25.05 11.80 5.57
CA LEU A 19 -23.63 12.20 5.54
C LEU A 19 -22.68 10.99 5.62
N ALA A 20 -23.03 9.95 6.35
CA ALA A 20 -22.27 8.71 6.40
C ALA A 20 -22.31 7.94 5.07
N ALA A 21 -23.46 7.91 4.40
CA ALA A 21 -23.64 7.27 3.10
C ALA A 21 -22.86 7.99 1.97
N GLU A 22 -22.64 9.30 2.09
CA GLU A 22 -21.82 10.07 1.16
C GLU A 22 -20.31 9.82 1.31
N ARG A 23 -19.86 9.49 2.53
CA ARG A 23 -18.43 9.23 2.81
C ARG A 23 -17.94 7.86 2.36
N GLY A 24 -18.81 6.87 2.26
CA GLY A 24 -18.50 5.48 1.87
C GLY A 24 -18.72 4.47 3.01
N ASP A 25 -18.34 3.21 2.72
CA ASP A 25 -18.60 2.07 3.61
C ASP A 25 -17.59 1.93 4.77
N VAL A 26 -16.50 2.70 4.73
CA VAL A 26 -15.50 2.70 5.82
C VAL A 26 -16.04 3.44 7.04
N SER A 27 -15.99 2.77 8.16
CA SER A 27 -16.40 3.29 9.47
C SER A 27 -15.22 3.64 10.36
N HIS A 28 -15.47 4.31 11.49
CA HIS A 28 -14.46 4.64 12.51
C HIS A 28 -13.23 5.35 11.94
N VAL A 29 -13.46 6.30 11.03
CA VAL A 29 -12.37 7.02 10.38
C VAL A 29 -11.66 7.94 11.37
N GLN A 30 -10.34 7.76 11.48
CA GLN A 30 -9.44 8.54 12.33
C GLN A 30 -8.31 9.12 11.49
N VAL A 31 -7.74 10.22 11.96
CA VAL A 31 -6.48 10.75 11.43
C VAL A 31 -5.35 10.22 12.31
N ILE A 32 -4.44 9.45 11.71
CA ILE A 32 -3.25 8.95 12.41
C ILE A 32 -2.25 10.08 12.63
N ASP A 33 -1.98 10.82 11.54
CA ASP A 33 -0.98 11.89 11.54
C ASP A 33 -1.33 12.97 10.51
N ARG A 34 -0.85 14.18 10.77
CA ARG A 34 -0.96 15.34 9.87
C ARG A 34 0.38 16.05 9.77
N LEU A 35 0.68 16.56 8.59
CA LEU A 35 1.81 17.48 8.44
C LEU A 35 1.44 18.87 8.99
N ASP A 36 2.37 19.43 9.74
CA ASP A 36 2.37 20.85 10.05
C ASP A 36 2.69 21.63 8.77
N PRO A 37 1.92 22.68 8.42
CA PRO A 37 2.18 23.52 7.26
C PRO A 37 3.59 24.16 7.24
N THR A 38 4.22 24.33 8.40
CA THR A 38 5.57 24.90 8.57
C THR A 38 6.67 23.84 8.49
N SER A 39 6.30 22.56 8.28
CA SER A 39 7.23 21.44 8.23
C SER A 39 8.21 21.55 7.05
N ILE A 40 9.42 21.00 7.23
CA ILE A 40 10.37 20.76 6.14
C ILE A 40 9.87 19.73 5.14
N TYR A 41 8.83 18.97 5.50
CA TYR A 41 8.19 17.99 4.65
C TYR A 41 6.98 18.60 3.94
N ASN A 42 6.82 18.29 2.66
CA ASN A 42 5.70 18.78 1.87
C ASN A 42 4.62 17.71 1.62
N ARG A 43 4.89 16.45 1.99
CA ARG A 43 3.95 15.33 1.84
C ARG A 43 4.16 14.30 2.92
N ILE A 44 3.07 13.61 3.23
CA ILE A 44 3.02 12.39 4.03
C ILE A 44 2.24 11.36 3.21
N TRP A 45 2.79 10.16 2.99
CA TRP A 45 2.14 9.23 2.08
C TRP A 45 2.59 7.77 2.21
N GLU A 46 1.96 6.92 1.40
CA GLU A 46 2.23 5.49 1.26
C GLU A 46 2.23 4.75 2.59
N PRO A 47 1.12 4.86 3.36
CA PRO A 47 1.06 4.17 4.62
C PRO A 47 1.00 2.66 4.43
N HIS A 48 1.64 1.96 5.35
CA HIS A 48 1.52 0.52 5.49
C HIS A 48 1.13 0.16 6.92
N LEU A 49 0.34 -0.90 7.07
CA LEU A 49 -0.24 -1.31 8.35
C LEU A 49 0.17 -2.73 8.68
N ALA A 50 0.44 -2.99 9.96
CA ALA A 50 0.59 -4.34 10.50
C ALA A 50 -0.18 -4.47 11.81
N LYS A 51 -0.73 -5.65 12.07
CA LYS A 51 -1.38 -6.03 13.31
C LYS A 51 -0.37 -6.73 14.21
N TRP A 52 -0.10 -6.14 15.39
CA TRP A 52 0.70 -6.77 16.44
C TRP A 52 -0.15 -7.71 17.29
N SER A 53 -1.33 -7.24 17.69
CA SER A 53 -2.37 -8.00 18.40
C SER A 53 -3.75 -7.43 18.07
N ASP A 54 -4.82 -7.98 18.63
CA ASP A 54 -6.21 -7.57 18.31
C ASP A 54 -6.50 -6.09 18.50
N ARG A 55 -5.77 -5.41 19.36
CA ARG A 55 -5.95 -3.97 19.62
C ARG A 55 -4.71 -3.14 19.39
N HIS A 56 -3.59 -3.78 19.05
CA HIS A 56 -2.32 -3.11 18.84
C HIS A 56 -1.94 -3.14 17.37
N PHE A 57 -1.94 -1.96 16.75
CA PHE A 57 -1.63 -1.75 15.34
C PHE A 57 -0.41 -0.87 15.17
N VAL A 58 0.37 -1.14 14.15
CA VAL A 58 1.57 -0.39 13.77
C VAL A 58 1.36 0.14 12.37
N CYS A 59 1.49 1.46 12.17
CA CYS A 59 1.39 2.14 10.89
C CYS A 59 2.69 2.86 10.58
N CYS A 60 3.34 2.51 9.47
CA CYS A 60 4.51 3.22 8.95
C CYS A 60 4.15 3.99 7.69
N TYR A 61 4.83 5.10 7.44
CA TYR A 61 4.62 5.95 6.27
C TYR A 61 5.83 6.82 5.98
N GLY A 62 5.91 7.34 4.75
CA GLY A 62 6.96 8.24 4.31
C GLY A 62 6.66 9.71 4.59
N LEU A 63 7.67 10.47 4.96
CA LEU A 63 7.68 11.93 5.02
C LEU A 63 8.58 12.46 3.90
N HIS A 64 8.04 13.21 2.96
CA HIS A 64 8.81 13.70 1.81
C HIS A 64 9.34 15.10 2.04
N LEU A 65 10.63 15.26 1.85
CA LEU A 65 11.32 16.53 1.96
C LEU A 65 10.87 17.50 0.86
N THR A 66 10.70 18.75 1.23
CA THR A 66 10.42 19.83 0.27
C THR A 66 11.53 19.93 -0.77
N GLY A 67 11.14 20.02 -2.04
CA GLY A 67 12.07 20.08 -3.16
C GLY A 67 12.70 18.75 -3.58
N LYS A 68 12.31 17.63 -2.95
CA LYS A 68 12.69 16.27 -3.35
C LYS A 68 11.49 15.53 -3.94
N VAL A 69 11.76 14.62 -4.87
CA VAL A 69 10.72 13.75 -5.44
C VAL A 69 10.76 12.44 -4.69
N ASP A 70 9.66 12.17 -3.99
CA ASP A 70 9.38 10.89 -3.31
C ASP A 70 10.53 10.39 -2.39
N MET A 71 11.21 11.33 -1.72
CA MET A 71 12.38 11.04 -0.89
C MET A 71 12.32 11.80 0.44
N GLY A 72 12.67 11.12 1.53
CA GLY A 72 12.68 11.76 2.85
C GLY A 72 12.97 10.77 3.98
N ASP A 73 12.05 10.67 4.92
CA ASP A 73 12.16 9.85 6.11
C ASP A 73 11.06 8.82 6.20
N VAL A 74 11.28 7.76 6.98
CA VAL A 74 10.26 6.78 7.33
C VAL A 74 9.97 6.85 8.82
N VAL A 75 8.71 6.99 9.14
CA VAL A 75 8.19 7.12 10.50
C VAL A 75 7.13 6.07 10.81
N CYS A 76 6.86 5.88 12.09
CA CYS A 76 5.89 4.94 12.60
C CYS A 76 5.00 5.60 13.66
N SER A 77 3.70 5.28 13.66
CA SER A 77 2.74 5.54 14.74
C SER A 77 2.09 4.23 15.17
N ILE A 78 1.74 4.11 16.44
CA ILE A 78 1.11 2.92 17.01
C ILE A 78 -0.23 3.25 17.65
N SER A 79 -1.16 2.31 17.55
CA SER A 79 -2.41 2.29 18.32
C SER A 79 -2.44 1.09 19.24
N ARG A 80 -2.88 1.27 20.48
CA ARG A 80 -3.03 0.19 21.47
C ARG A 80 -4.49 -0.03 21.91
N ASP A 81 -5.40 0.64 21.25
CA ASP A 81 -6.84 0.65 21.59
C ASP A 81 -7.74 0.28 20.40
N GLY A 82 -7.18 -0.41 19.40
CA GLY A 82 -7.91 -0.87 18.22
C GLY A 82 -8.12 0.21 17.16
N GLY A 83 -7.22 1.21 17.08
CA GLY A 83 -7.25 2.29 16.10
C GLY A 83 -8.05 3.52 16.54
N LYS A 84 -8.50 3.59 17.80
CA LYS A 84 -9.25 4.74 18.31
C LYS A 84 -8.35 5.96 18.54
N THR A 85 -7.15 5.71 19.06
CA THR A 85 -6.10 6.73 19.22
C THR A 85 -4.77 6.23 18.68
N TRP A 86 -3.89 7.16 18.31
CA TRP A 86 -2.59 6.89 17.74
C TRP A 86 -1.51 7.71 18.45
N SER A 87 -0.34 7.11 18.64
CA SER A 87 0.81 7.82 19.20
C SER A 87 1.29 8.92 18.24
N PRO A 88 1.98 9.94 18.75
CA PRO A 88 2.84 10.75 17.90
C PRO A 88 3.78 9.87 17.08
N ARG A 89 4.17 10.34 15.89
CA ARG A 89 5.11 9.62 15.04
C ARG A 89 6.50 9.51 15.69
N THR A 90 7.13 8.35 15.54
CA THR A 90 8.54 8.11 15.88
C THR A 90 9.34 7.86 14.62
N MET A 91 10.57 8.35 14.58
CA MET A 91 11.48 8.18 13.44
C MET A 91 12.03 6.75 13.43
N VAL A 92 11.96 6.08 12.27
CA VAL A 92 12.59 4.77 12.05
C VAL A 92 13.82 4.91 11.18
N PHE A 93 13.70 5.62 10.05
CA PHE A 93 14.82 5.95 9.19
C PHE A 93 14.87 7.46 8.95
N ASP A 94 16.00 8.08 9.30
CA ASP A 94 16.22 9.52 9.31
C ASP A 94 17.27 9.92 8.26
N HIS A 95 16.87 10.79 7.32
CA HIS A 95 17.77 11.31 6.28
C HIS A 95 18.93 12.14 6.85
N ARG A 96 18.83 12.65 8.08
CA ARG A 96 19.88 13.43 8.75
C ARG A 96 21.02 12.55 9.25
N LEU A 97 20.75 11.26 9.49
CA LEU A 97 21.78 10.32 9.86
C LEU A 97 22.71 10.06 8.67
N ARG A 98 24.00 10.08 8.93
CA ARG A 98 25.03 9.88 7.92
C ARG A 98 25.67 8.50 8.09
N ASN A 99 25.87 7.82 6.96
CA ASN A 99 26.76 6.67 6.92
C ASN A 99 28.08 7.12 6.29
N GLY A 100 29.05 7.42 7.15
CA GLY A 100 30.30 8.06 6.74
C GLY A 100 30.04 9.48 6.22
N THR A 101 30.48 9.77 4.98
CA THR A 101 30.28 11.07 4.32
C THR A 101 28.95 11.14 3.52
N ARG A 102 28.25 10.01 3.34
CA ARG A 102 27.03 9.93 2.53
C ARG A 102 25.80 10.19 3.38
N GLN A 103 24.86 10.92 2.82
CA GLN A 103 23.54 11.14 3.37
C GLN A 103 22.52 10.46 2.47
N PHE A 104 21.59 9.74 3.08
CA PHE A 104 20.55 9.01 2.36
C PHE A 104 19.17 9.60 2.65
N ALA A 105 18.25 9.30 1.77
CA ALA A 105 16.82 9.48 2.00
C ALA A 105 16.12 8.12 1.84
N TYR A 106 14.96 8.02 2.44
CA TYR A 106 14.20 6.79 2.54
C TYR A 106 12.79 6.98 2.01
N ASN A 107 12.17 5.90 1.55
CA ASN A 107 10.78 5.92 1.09
C ASN A 107 10.17 4.52 1.01
N ASN A 108 8.85 4.47 0.75
CA ASN A 108 8.09 3.27 0.44
C ASN A 108 8.20 2.22 1.57
N ALA A 109 7.76 2.59 2.76
CA ALA A 109 7.74 1.69 3.90
C ALA A 109 6.75 0.55 3.70
N VAL A 110 7.20 -0.68 3.93
CA VAL A 110 6.41 -1.91 3.88
C VAL A 110 6.56 -2.66 5.19
N LEU A 111 5.47 -2.83 5.92
CA LEU A 111 5.44 -3.64 7.14
C LEU A 111 5.10 -5.09 6.82
N PHE A 112 5.71 -6.00 7.53
CA PHE A 112 5.43 -7.42 7.42
C PHE A 112 5.59 -8.11 8.78
N ARG A 113 4.56 -8.84 9.19
CA ARG A 113 4.62 -9.75 10.34
C ARG A 113 4.62 -11.19 9.82
N PRO A 114 5.74 -11.94 9.95
CA PRO A 114 5.77 -13.34 9.54
C PRO A 114 4.75 -14.15 10.35
N PRO A 115 4.04 -15.10 9.71
CA PRO A 115 3.08 -15.95 10.41
C PRO A 115 3.72 -16.67 11.61
N GLY A 116 3.04 -16.62 12.77
CA GLY A 116 3.48 -17.30 13.98
C GLY A 116 4.69 -16.68 14.69
N GLN A 117 5.13 -15.49 14.29
CA GLN A 117 6.28 -14.82 14.91
C GLN A 117 5.86 -13.53 15.61
N ASP A 118 6.47 -13.26 16.77
CA ASP A 118 6.29 -12.02 17.54
C ASP A 118 7.34 -10.98 17.15
N VAL A 119 7.34 -10.64 15.86
CA VAL A 119 8.21 -9.64 15.25
C VAL A 119 7.49 -8.96 14.11
N ILE A 120 7.64 -7.65 13.96
CA ILE A 120 7.25 -6.93 12.75
C ILE A 120 8.52 -6.41 12.09
N TRP A 121 8.65 -6.69 10.81
CA TRP A 121 9.68 -6.16 9.93
C TRP A 121 9.15 -4.93 9.19
N LEU A 122 10.02 -3.94 9.03
CA LEU A 122 9.84 -2.81 8.16
C LEU A 122 10.91 -2.85 7.08
N PHE A 123 10.51 -2.87 5.84
CA PHE A 123 11.38 -2.73 4.67
C PHE A 123 11.12 -1.39 4.01
N CYS A 124 12.15 -0.72 3.54
CA CYS A 124 11.98 0.49 2.73
C CYS A 124 13.14 0.66 1.74
N MET A 125 12.91 1.54 0.78
CA MET A 125 13.98 1.98 -0.12
C MET A 125 14.91 2.96 0.60
N ARG A 126 16.21 2.86 0.29
CA ARG A 126 17.23 3.85 0.62
C ARG A 126 17.91 4.30 -0.67
N ALA A 127 18.03 5.59 -0.89
CA ALA A 127 18.76 6.15 -2.02
C ALA A 127 19.59 7.37 -1.59
N PRO A 128 20.65 7.76 -2.34
CA PRO A 128 21.38 8.98 -2.06
C PRO A 128 20.47 10.21 -2.04
N LEU A 129 20.63 11.10 -1.04
CA LEU A 129 19.73 12.24 -0.81
C LEU A 129 19.55 13.16 -2.02
N HIS A 130 20.54 13.26 -2.88
CA HIS A 130 20.52 14.11 -4.07
C HIS A 130 20.05 13.38 -5.34
N TYR A 131 19.63 12.15 -5.20
CA TYR A 131 19.21 11.30 -6.27
C TYR A 131 17.73 11.56 -6.66
N ARG A 132 17.40 11.50 -7.96
CA ARG A 132 16.07 11.83 -8.47
C ARG A 132 15.20 10.61 -8.78
N ASP A 133 15.82 9.46 -8.92
CA ASP A 133 15.11 8.23 -9.23
C ASP A 133 15.76 7.01 -8.56
N SER A 134 15.20 5.85 -8.74
CA SER A 134 15.57 4.64 -8.02
C SER A 134 16.78 3.88 -8.58
N GLU A 135 17.57 4.46 -9.48
CA GLU A 135 18.68 3.71 -10.14
C GLU A 135 19.72 3.15 -9.16
N ASN A 136 19.93 3.84 -8.04
CA ASN A 136 20.87 3.44 -7.00
C ASN A 136 20.17 3.19 -5.66
N ALA A 137 18.88 2.83 -5.69
CA ALA A 137 18.17 2.50 -4.47
C ALA A 137 18.56 1.11 -3.97
N ASP A 138 18.76 1.04 -2.66
CA ASP A 138 18.91 -0.21 -1.91
C ASP A 138 17.63 -0.55 -1.17
N LEU A 139 17.48 -1.82 -0.83
CA LEU A 139 16.54 -2.28 0.17
C LEU A 139 17.20 -2.26 1.54
N VAL A 140 16.55 -1.62 2.51
CA VAL A 140 16.97 -1.64 3.93
C VAL A 140 15.83 -2.09 4.81
N ALA A 141 16.15 -2.58 6.00
CA ALA A 141 15.15 -3.03 6.93
C ALA A 141 15.46 -2.65 8.38
N ALA A 142 14.42 -2.65 9.19
CA ALA A 142 14.46 -2.68 10.63
C ALA A 142 13.38 -3.66 11.14
N TYR A 143 13.52 -4.16 12.35
CA TYR A 143 12.48 -4.95 12.98
C TYR A 143 12.17 -4.44 14.39
N THR A 144 10.99 -4.78 14.87
CA THR A 144 10.53 -4.53 16.23
C THR A 144 10.03 -5.82 16.88
N VAL A 145 10.31 -6.00 18.16
CA VAL A 145 9.80 -7.10 19.00
C VAL A 145 8.94 -6.59 20.15
N ASP A 146 8.63 -5.29 20.16
CA ASP A 146 7.85 -4.61 21.19
C ASP A 146 6.63 -3.87 20.61
N GLY A 147 6.21 -4.26 19.40
CA GLY A 147 5.04 -3.70 18.74
C GLY A 147 5.23 -2.28 18.21
N GLY A 148 6.43 -1.91 17.81
CA GLY A 148 6.72 -0.63 17.18
C GLY A 148 7.21 0.47 18.11
N LEU A 149 7.49 0.15 19.37
CA LEU A 149 8.05 1.13 20.34
C LEU A 149 9.50 1.44 20.05
N SER A 150 10.26 0.41 19.68
CA SER A 150 11.65 0.54 19.26
C SER A 150 11.90 -0.26 17.97
N TRP A 151 12.89 0.18 17.20
CA TRP A 151 13.25 -0.42 15.92
C TRP A 151 14.74 -0.71 15.87
N GLN A 152 15.10 -1.91 15.43
CA GLN A 152 16.48 -2.35 15.29
C GLN A 152 16.81 -2.47 13.80
N PRO A 153 17.73 -1.65 13.26
CA PRO A 153 18.20 -1.75 11.88
C PRO A 153 18.86 -3.09 11.61
N VAL A 154 18.68 -3.59 10.40
CA VAL A 154 19.25 -4.86 9.94
C VAL A 154 19.99 -4.64 8.62
N GLU A 155 21.19 -5.16 8.53
CA GLU A 155 21.92 -5.25 7.26
C GLU A 155 21.33 -6.36 6.40
N LEU A 156 20.93 -6.02 5.18
CA LEU A 156 20.36 -6.95 4.21
C LEU A 156 21.42 -7.36 3.18
N SER A 157 21.35 -8.61 2.75
CA SER A 157 22.05 -9.10 1.57
C SER A 157 21.10 -9.12 0.39
N LEU A 158 21.35 -8.29 -0.61
CA LEU A 158 20.52 -8.19 -1.80
C LEU A 158 21.27 -8.78 -3.01
N GLY A 159 20.81 -9.91 -3.51
CA GLY A 159 21.30 -10.55 -4.74
C GLY A 159 20.76 -9.89 -6.03
N TYR A 160 20.52 -8.59 -5.98
CA TYR A 160 20.03 -7.77 -7.07
C TYR A 160 20.76 -6.42 -7.07
N GLN A 161 21.18 -5.97 -8.23
CA GLN A 161 21.74 -4.65 -8.41
C GLN A 161 20.95 -3.90 -9.50
N GLY A 162 20.57 -2.68 -9.22
CA GLY A 162 19.85 -1.83 -10.17
C GLY A 162 18.67 -1.10 -9.53
N PRO A 163 17.86 -0.43 -10.34
CA PRO A 163 16.71 0.33 -9.86
C PRO A 163 15.73 -0.55 -9.10
N LEU A 164 15.31 -0.11 -7.93
CA LEU A 164 14.42 -0.85 -7.05
C LEU A 164 13.41 0.08 -6.40
N ILE A 165 12.12 -0.24 -6.57
CA ILE A 165 11.01 0.37 -5.83
C ILE A 165 10.13 -0.75 -5.30
N ILE A 166 9.82 -0.69 -4.01
CA ILE A 166 8.82 -1.52 -3.33
C ILE A 166 7.68 -0.62 -2.86
N VAL A 167 6.44 -1.12 -2.83
CA VAL A 167 5.28 -0.31 -2.38
C VAL A 167 4.22 -1.16 -1.70
N SER A 168 4.22 -2.47 -1.95
CA SER A 168 3.18 -3.39 -1.51
C SER A 168 3.73 -4.43 -0.55
N GLY A 169 2.83 -5.00 0.26
CA GLY A 169 3.19 -5.97 1.30
C GLY A 169 3.72 -7.29 0.76
N ILE A 170 4.47 -7.95 1.61
CA ILE A 170 5.05 -9.28 1.38
C ILE A 170 3.94 -10.34 1.45
N GLU A 171 4.01 -11.33 0.56
CA GLU A 171 3.20 -12.54 0.61
C GLU A 171 4.04 -13.73 1.06
N THR A 172 3.46 -14.60 1.88
CA THR A 172 4.13 -15.84 2.34
C THR A 172 3.58 -17.04 1.61
N VAL A 173 4.46 -17.85 1.04
CA VAL A 173 4.10 -19.14 0.43
C VAL A 173 4.93 -20.26 1.05
N MET A 174 4.31 -21.42 1.21
CA MET A 174 5.03 -22.61 1.66
C MET A 174 5.47 -23.41 0.43
N ARG A 175 6.78 -23.71 0.34
CA ARG A 175 7.34 -24.61 -0.68
C ARG A 175 8.18 -25.66 0.02
N ASP A 176 7.82 -26.91 -0.18
CA ASP A 176 8.53 -28.05 0.43
C ASP A 176 8.69 -27.92 1.95
N GLY A 177 7.67 -27.38 2.63
CA GLY A 177 7.67 -27.15 4.08
C GLY A 177 8.45 -25.90 4.55
N VAL A 178 9.08 -25.16 3.64
CA VAL A 178 9.85 -23.94 3.96
C VAL A 178 9.04 -22.68 3.59
N PRO A 179 8.96 -21.68 4.47
CA PRO A 179 8.34 -20.41 4.13
C PRO A 179 9.22 -19.61 3.16
N HIS A 180 8.62 -19.17 2.07
CA HIS A 180 9.20 -18.24 1.12
C HIS A 180 8.44 -16.92 1.19
N TYR A 181 9.15 -15.83 1.31
CA TYR A 181 8.64 -14.48 1.39
C TYR A 181 8.81 -13.80 0.04
N LEU A 182 7.70 -13.37 -0.55
CA LEU A 182 7.65 -12.75 -1.86
C LEU A 182 7.36 -11.26 -1.72
N LEU A 183 8.30 -10.41 -2.09
CA LEU A 183 8.17 -8.96 -2.06
C LEU A 183 8.08 -8.43 -3.49
N PRO A 184 6.90 -7.96 -3.95
CA PRO A 184 6.77 -7.31 -5.23
C PRO A 184 7.64 -6.05 -5.32
N ALA A 185 8.42 -5.96 -6.37
CA ALA A 185 9.28 -4.83 -6.64
C ALA A 185 9.23 -4.47 -8.12
N HIS A 186 9.57 -3.25 -8.47
CA HIS A 186 9.65 -2.84 -9.87
C HIS A 186 10.88 -1.99 -10.13
N ARG A 187 11.30 -2.03 -11.38
CA ARG A 187 12.34 -1.12 -11.89
C ARG A 187 11.68 0.13 -12.42
N ASN A 188 12.26 1.26 -12.12
CA ASN A 188 11.88 2.54 -12.69
C ASN A 188 13.13 3.34 -12.99
N THR A 189 13.46 3.52 -14.27
CA THR A 189 14.54 4.38 -14.68
C THR A 189 14.00 5.62 -15.37
N LEU A 190 14.65 6.77 -15.17
CA LEU A 190 14.30 7.99 -15.90
C LEU A 190 14.78 7.97 -17.35
N ARG A 191 15.58 6.99 -17.75
CA ARG A 191 16.01 6.83 -19.13
C ARG A 191 14.85 6.32 -19.98
N ARG A 192 14.07 7.26 -20.48
CA ARG A 192 12.87 7.02 -21.31
C ARG A 192 13.17 6.33 -22.64
N ASP A 193 14.42 6.26 -23.03
CA ASP A 193 14.94 5.60 -24.22
C ASP A 193 15.12 4.08 -24.08
N ARG A 194 15.02 3.56 -22.83
CA ARG A 194 15.19 2.13 -22.53
C ARG A 194 13.88 1.47 -22.14
N HIS A 195 13.07 1.15 -23.13
CA HIS A 195 11.76 0.51 -22.92
C HIS A 195 11.77 -0.80 -22.12
N GLY A 196 12.90 -1.45 -22.00
CA GLY A 196 13.01 -2.71 -21.25
C GLY A 196 13.24 -2.59 -19.75
N ASP A 197 13.46 -1.39 -19.21
CA ASP A 197 13.95 -1.20 -17.85
C ASP A 197 12.84 -0.90 -16.81
N ARG A 198 11.59 -0.78 -17.25
CA ARG A 198 10.45 -0.52 -16.38
C ARG A 198 9.56 -1.74 -16.28
N ARG A 199 9.89 -2.64 -15.37
CA ARG A 199 9.16 -3.90 -15.21
C ARG A 199 8.89 -4.25 -13.76
N GLN A 200 7.76 -4.90 -13.55
CA GLN A 200 7.45 -5.58 -12.31
C GLN A 200 8.29 -6.87 -12.21
N PHE A 201 8.83 -7.14 -11.04
CA PHE A 201 9.47 -8.38 -10.65
C PHE A 201 9.16 -8.70 -9.18
N VAL A 202 9.65 -9.83 -8.70
CA VAL A 202 9.45 -10.24 -7.31
C VAL A 202 10.82 -10.52 -6.69
N LEU A 203 11.07 -9.95 -5.53
CA LEU A 203 12.17 -10.36 -4.67
C LEU A 203 11.71 -11.53 -3.80
N GLU A 204 12.60 -12.49 -3.57
CA GLU A 204 12.33 -13.67 -2.79
C GLU A 204 13.35 -13.85 -1.68
N SER A 205 12.86 -14.27 -0.50
CA SER A 205 13.69 -14.60 0.66
C SER A 205 13.11 -15.78 1.44
N THR A 206 13.96 -16.56 2.12
CA THR A 206 13.54 -17.54 3.12
C THR A 206 13.91 -17.11 4.55
N SER A 207 14.64 -16.01 4.70
CA SER A 207 15.16 -15.54 5.97
C SER A 207 14.80 -14.08 6.32
N LEU A 208 14.18 -13.33 5.38
CA LEU A 208 13.93 -11.89 5.45
C LEU A 208 15.18 -11.01 5.46
N VAL A 209 16.37 -11.60 5.58
CA VAL A 209 17.67 -10.91 5.59
C VAL A 209 18.38 -11.03 4.24
N ARG A 210 18.29 -12.19 3.59
CA ARG A 210 18.87 -12.40 2.26
C ARG A 210 17.76 -12.42 1.22
N TRP A 211 17.82 -11.49 0.28
CA TRP A 211 16.85 -11.34 -0.80
C TRP A 211 17.50 -11.60 -2.15
N ASN A 212 16.87 -12.38 -2.98
CA ASN A 212 17.29 -12.65 -4.34
C ASN A 212 16.23 -12.13 -5.32
N MET A 213 16.64 -11.77 -6.51
CA MET A 213 15.72 -11.46 -7.58
C MET A 213 15.07 -12.73 -8.10
N GLY A 214 13.75 -12.76 -8.10
CA GLY A 214 12.94 -13.73 -8.83
C GLY A 214 12.71 -13.31 -10.28
N ASN A 215 11.69 -13.90 -10.91
CA ASN A 215 11.40 -13.61 -12.30
C ASN A 215 10.64 -12.30 -12.48
N TYR A 216 10.81 -11.70 -13.66
CA TYR A 216 9.97 -10.61 -14.14
C TYR A 216 8.57 -11.09 -14.43
N VAL A 217 7.61 -10.17 -14.31
CA VAL A 217 6.27 -10.34 -14.88
C VAL A 217 6.29 -9.74 -16.29
N ASP A 218 6.11 -10.58 -17.29
CA ASP A 218 6.09 -10.16 -18.68
C ASP A 218 4.71 -9.65 -19.11
N TYR A 219 4.71 -8.79 -20.12
CA TYR A 219 3.52 -8.25 -20.79
C TYR A 219 3.59 -8.59 -22.29
N PRO A 220 2.48 -8.52 -23.06
CA PRO A 220 2.51 -8.74 -24.50
C PRO A 220 3.49 -7.80 -25.19
N ARG A 221 4.33 -8.35 -26.08
CA ARG A 221 5.45 -7.60 -26.72
C ARG A 221 5.01 -6.43 -27.59
N ASP A 222 3.83 -6.51 -28.16
CA ASP A 222 3.19 -5.50 -28.99
C ASP A 222 2.51 -4.37 -28.17
N ASN A 223 2.51 -4.49 -26.85
CA ASN A 223 1.88 -3.53 -25.95
C ASN A 223 2.85 -3.15 -24.82
N PRO A 224 3.70 -2.13 -25.04
CA PRO A 224 4.73 -1.73 -24.08
C PRO A 224 4.11 -1.06 -22.86
N LEU A 225 3.94 -1.82 -21.79
CA LEU A 225 3.34 -1.39 -20.53
C LEU A 225 4.38 -1.20 -19.44
N PHE A 226 4.22 -0.14 -18.67
CA PHE A 226 4.88 0.00 -17.39
C PHE A 226 4.05 -0.70 -16.31
N LEU A 227 4.40 -1.95 -16.00
CA LEU A 227 3.81 -2.73 -14.92
C LEU A 227 4.56 -2.44 -13.62
N HIS A 228 3.85 -2.01 -12.58
CA HIS A 228 4.47 -1.61 -11.31
C HIS A 228 3.51 -1.63 -10.14
N GLU A 229 4.03 -1.39 -8.94
CA GLU A 229 3.28 -1.34 -7.69
C GLU A 229 2.39 -2.58 -7.49
N GLY A 230 2.92 -3.75 -7.88
CA GLY A 230 2.20 -5.02 -7.81
C GLY A 230 1.91 -5.45 -6.37
N LYS A 231 0.74 -6.07 -6.14
CA LYS A 231 0.36 -6.71 -4.88
C LYS A 231 0.04 -8.17 -5.15
N ILE A 232 0.72 -9.07 -4.44
CA ILE A 232 0.48 -10.51 -4.52
C ILE A 232 -0.57 -10.92 -3.48
N ALA A 233 -1.46 -11.83 -3.89
CA ALA A 233 -2.38 -12.54 -3.02
C ALA A 233 -2.66 -13.93 -3.61
N ARG A 234 -3.35 -14.80 -2.86
CA ARG A 234 -3.80 -16.11 -3.36
C ARG A 234 -4.73 -15.93 -4.56
N SER A 235 -4.68 -16.85 -5.52
CA SER A 235 -5.58 -16.88 -6.67
C SER A 235 -6.95 -17.42 -6.30
N ASP A 236 -7.93 -17.26 -7.20
CA ASP A 236 -9.31 -17.74 -7.03
C ASP A 236 -9.39 -19.25 -6.77
N SER A 237 -8.45 -20.02 -7.31
CA SER A 237 -8.40 -21.47 -7.10
C SER A 237 -7.86 -21.88 -5.72
N GLY A 238 -7.33 -20.93 -4.94
CA GLY A 238 -6.64 -21.18 -3.67
C GLY A 238 -5.30 -21.93 -3.81
N LYS A 239 -4.98 -22.41 -5.01
CA LYS A 239 -3.78 -23.25 -5.31
C LYS A 239 -2.63 -22.46 -5.92
N GLY A 240 -2.84 -21.21 -6.28
CA GLY A 240 -1.85 -20.38 -6.94
C GLY A 240 -1.80 -18.97 -6.34
N LEU A 241 -1.01 -18.14 -6.97
CA LEU A 241 -0.88 -16.72 -6.65
C LEU A 241 -1.35 -15.86 -7.81
N LYS A 242 -1.83 -14.68 -7.50
CA LYS A 242 -2.12 -13.62 -8.46
C LYS A 242 -1.37 -12.36 -8.02
N ILE A 243 -0.67 -11.72 -8.92
CA ILE A 243 -0.12 -10.39 -8.73
C ILE A 243 -0.99 -9.39 -9.50
N MET A 244 -1.55 -8.42 -8.79
CA MET A 244 -2.33 -7.32 -9.36
C MET A 244 -1.45 -6.09 -9.46
N MET A 245 -1.38 -5.46 -10.64
CA MET A 245 -0.42 -4.41 -10.94
C MET A 245 -1.13 -3.14 -11.42
N ARG A 246 -0.58 -2.02 -11.01
CA ARG A 246 -0.82 -0.72 -11.62
C ARG A 246 -0.16 -0.69 -12.99
N THR A 247 -0.80 0.00 -13.94
CA THR A 247 -0.29 0.17 -15.30
C THR A 247 -0.21 1.64 -15.70
N ALA A 248 0.72 1.92 -16.57
CA ALA A 248 0.84 3.18 -17.27
C ALA A 248 1.48 2.94 -18.63
N ASP A 249 1.44 3.93 -19.51
CA ASP A 249 2.23 3.93 -20.72
C ASP A 249 3.73 3.88 -20.38
N MET A 250 4.48 3.04 -21.06
CA MET A 250 5.89 2.80 -20.77
C MET A 250 6.77 4.05 -20.91
N VAL A 251 6.44 4.91 -21.86
CA VAL A 251 7.25 6.07 -22.21
C VAL A 251 6.78 7.33 -21.48
N THR A 252 5.48 7.59 -21.53
CA THR A 252 4.90 8.85 -21.04
C THR A 252 4.48 8.79 -19.58
N GLU A 253 4.39 7.58 -19.00
CA GLU A 253 3.85 7.33 -17.66
C GLU A 253 2.40 7.84 -17.48
N ARG A 254 1.71 8.12 -18.58
CA ARG A 254 0.31 8.56 -18.53
C ARG A 254 -0.63 7.36 -18.32
N PRO A 255 -1.83 7.60 -17.83
CA PRO A 255 -2.87 6.58 -17.82
C PRO A 255 -3.10 6.05 -19.25
N LEU A 256 -3.36 4.75 -19.36
CA LEU A 256 -3.77 4.14 -20.61
C LEU A 256 -5.17 4.68 -21.03
N GLU A 257 -5.52 4.54 -22.29
CA GLU A 257 -6.85 4.89 -22.79
C GLU A 257 -7.96 4.15 -22.02
N ARG A 258 -7.72 2.86 -21.74
CA ARG A 258 -8.53 2.07 -20.81
C ARG A 258 -7.70 1.81 -19.56
N PRO A 259 -7.90 2.58 -18.49
CA PRO A 259 -7.09 2.49 -17.29
C PRO A 259 -7.52 1.28 -16.44
N LEU A 260 -7.14 0.08 -16.88
CA LEU A 260 -7.38 -1.18 -16.18
C LEU A 260 -6.17 -1.59 -15.35
N ALA A 261 -6.42 -2.27 -14.25
CA ALA A 261 -5.39 -3.08 -13.60
C ALA A 261 -5.00 -4.25 -14.51
N TRP A 262 -3.78 -4.71 -14.38
CA TRP A 262 -3.30 -5.90 -15.06
C TRP A 262 -2.86 -6.91 -14.02
N SER A 263 -3.01 -8.18 -14.35
CA SER A 263 -2.59 -9.24 -13.44
C SER A 263 -1.79 -10.31 -14.15
N SER A 264 -1.02 -11.03 -13.37
CA SER A 264 -0.34 -12.26 -13.79
C SER A 264 -0.56 -13.33 -12.72
N GLN A 265 -0.46 -14.58 -13.10
CA GLN A 265 -0.69 -15.73 -12.23
C GLN A 265 0.56 -16.59 -12.13
N SER A 266 0.71 -17.22 -10.97
CA SER A 266 1.72 -18.25 -10.72
C SER A 266 1.05 -19.49 -10.14
N THR A 267 1.39 -20.66 -10.68
CA THR A 267 0.92 -21.96 -10.18
C THR A 267 2.01 -22.76 -9.48
N ASP A 268 3.22 -22.22 -9.42
CA ASP A 268 4.43 -22.84 -8.86
C ASP A 268 4.94 -22.13 -7.59
N GLY A 269 4.02 -21.41 -6.92
CA GLY A 269 4.31 -20.67 -5.69
C GLY A 269 5.13 -19.40 -5.92
N GLY A 270 5.01 -18.75 -7.07
CA GLY A 270 5.68 -17.48 -7.38
C GLY A 270 7.06 -17.64 -8.02
N ARG A 271 7.47 -18.85 -8.42
CA ARG A 271 8.73 -19.06 -9.16
C ARG A 271 8.64 -18.49 -10.56
N THR A 272 7.51 -18.74 -11.24
CA THR A 272 7.24 -18.19 -12.58
C THR A 272 5.89 -17.49 -12.62
N TRP A 273 5.74 -16.57 -13.57
CA TRP A 273 4.56 -15.74 -13.75
C TRP A 273 4.08 -15.81 -15.19
N SER A 274 2.78 -15.93 -15.41
CA SER A 274 2.20 -15.87 -16.75
C SER A 274 2.41 -14.49 -17.38
N ILE A 275 2.28 -14.37 -18.69
CA ILE A 275 2.18 -13.09 -19.37
C ILE A 275 1.00 -12.33 -18.77
N ALA A 276 1.22 -11.09 -18.37
CA ALA A 276 0.20 -10.23 -17.77
C ALA A 276 -0.98 -10.00 -18.73
N GLN A 277 -2.18 -9.94 -18.16
CA GLN A 277 -3.43 -9.71 -18.88
C GLN A 277 -4.22 -8.57 -18.20
N PRO A 278 -5.03 -7.84 -18.98
CA PRO A 278 -5.90 -6.81 -18.40
C PRO A 278 -7.05 -7.44 -17.60
N GLU A 279 -7.38 -6.85 -16.48
CA GLU A 279 -8.56 -7.16 -15.68
C GLU A 279 -9.73 -6.30 -16.14
N SER A 280 -10.58 -6.84 -17.01
CA SER A 280 -11.63 -6.08 -17.71
C SER A 280 -12.61 -5.34 -16.81
N GLU A 281 -12.77 -5.78 -15.57
CA GLU A 281 -13.69 -5.21 -14.59
C GLU A 281 -13.02 -4.34 -13.52
N LEU A 282 -11.68 -4.26 -13.52
CA LEU A 282 -10.92 -3.59 -12.47
C LEU A 282 -10.23 -2.33 -12.98
N PRO A 283 -10.79 -1.14 -12.75
CA PRO A 283 -10.15 0.11 -13.11
C PRO A 283 -8.84 0.34 -12.33
N ASN A 284 -7.87 0.99 -12.97
CA ASN A 284 -6.68 1.50 -12.31
C ASN A 284 -6.22 2.82 -12.93
N TYR A 285 -6.53 3.93 -12.28
CA TYR A 285 -6.19 5.27 -12.73
C TYR A 285 -4.83 5.73 -12.22
N ARG A 286 -3.77 4.99 -12.56
CA ARG A 286 -2.40 5.37 -12.24
C ARG A 286 -2.17 5.62 -10.73
N ALA A 287 -2.74 4.75 -9.89
CA ALA A 287 -2.54 4.76 -8.45
C ALA A 287 -2.31 3.33 -7.94
N LYS A 288 -1.49 3.18 -6.90
CA LYS A 288 -1.42 1.91 -6.19
C LYS A 288 -2.82 1.52 -5.74
N SER A 289 -3.23 0.31 -6.07
CA SER A 289 -4.43 -0.33 -5.54
C SER A 289 -4.04 -1.33 -4.46
N PHE A 290 -5.01 -1.71 -3.64
CA PHE A 290 -4.89 -2.86 -2.77
C PHE A 290 -5.60 -4.06 -3.39
N PHE A 291 -4.98 -5.23 -3.30
CA PHE A 291 -5.55 -6.52 -3.65
C PHE A 291 -5.29 -7.51 -2.52
N GLY A 292 -6.32 -8.21 -2.06
CA GLY A 292 -6.20 -9.15 -0.95
C GLY A 292 -7.27 -10.23 -0.99
N VAL A 293 -7.14 -11.22 -0.10
CA VAL A 293 -8.10 -12.31 0.09
C VAL A 293 -8.41 -12.41 1.57
N ASP A 294 -9.68 -12.48 1.93
CA ASP A 294 -10.11 -12.66 3.31
C ASP A 294 -10.17 -14.15 3.73
N ALA A 295 -10.44 -14.39 5.00
CA ALA A 295 -10.56 -15.74 5.56
C ALA A 295 -11.70 -16.57 4.93
N HIS A 296 -12.68 -15.91 4.28
CA HIS A 296 -13.76 -16.57 3.54
C HIS A 296 -13.39 -16.88 2.08
N GLY A 297 -12.16 -16.57 1.66
CA GLY A 297 -11.67 -16.73 0.29
C GLY A 297 -12.20 -15.68 -0.68
N ARG A 298 -12.82 -14.59 -0.20
CA ARG A 298 -13.30 -13.49 -1.04
C ARG A 298 -12.14 -12.57 -1.38
N HIS A 299 -12.00 -12.22 -2.65
CA HIS A 299 -11.05 -11.20 -3.08
C HIS A 299 -11.63 -9.81 -2.84
N ILE A 300 -10.77 -8.91 -2.38
CA ILE A 300 -11.05 -7.48 -2.28
C ILE A 300 -10.06 -6.70 -3.15
N TYR A 301 -10.58 -5.75 -3.92
CA TYR A 301 -9.80 -4.81 -4.71
C TYR A 301 -10.22 -3.39 -4.35
N VAL A 302 -9.27 -2.57 -3.82
CA VAL A 302 -9.52 -1.17 -3.44
C VAL A 302 -8.69 -0.27 -4.34
N TYR A 303 -9.31 0.72 -4.97
CA TYR A 303 -8.71 1.51 -6.05
C TYR A 303 -9.26 2.95 -6.12
N ASN A 304 -8.57 3.81 -6.86
CA ASN A 304 -9.10 5.10 -7.27
C ASN A 304 -9.87 4.97 -8.58
N ASP A 305 -10.99 5.67 -8.71
CA ASP A 305 -11.87 5.66 -9.88
C ASP A 305 -11.56 6.77 -10.88
N ASN A 306 -10.63 7.67 -10.55
CA ASN A 306 -10.17 8.74 -11.42
C ASN A 306 -8.72 9.13 -11.19
N ALA A 307 -8.14 9.85 -12.16
CA ALA A 307 -6.74 10.27 -12.11
C ALA A 307 -6.46 11.37 -11.07
N ALA A 308 -7.48 12.08 -10.60
CA ALA A 308 -7.37 13.08 -9.53
C ALA A 308 -7.25 12.43 -8.15
N ARG A 309 -7.62 11.12 -8.04
CA ARG A 309 -7.58 10.32 -6.81
C ARG A 309 -8.46 10.89 -5.70
N GLU A 310 -9.63 11.39 -6.05
CA GLU A 310 -10.56 12.04 -5.11
C GLU A 310 -11.22 11.03 -4.17
N GLY A 311 -11.59 9.86 -4.68
CA GLY A 311 -12.25 8.82 -3.92
C GLY A 311 -11.51 7.48 -4.02
N LEU A 312 -11.72 6.66 -3.00
CA LEU A 312 -11.39 5.25 -3.00
C LEU A 312 -12.67 4.45 -3.15
N TRP A 313 -12.62 3.47 -4.04
CA TRP A 313 -13.70 2.54 -4.32
C TRP A 313 -13.23 1.11 -4.08
N TYR A 314 -14.16 0.17 -3.94
CA TYR A 314 -13.79 -1.23 -3.81
C TYR A 314 -14.77 -2.14 -4.54
N LYS A 315 -14.29 -3.32 -4.87
CA LYS A 315 -15.06 -4.44 -5.39
C LYS A 315 -14.69 -5.70 -4.62
N ILE A 316 -15.66 -6.59 -4.50
CA ILE A 316 -15.51 -7.91 -3.90
C ILE A 316 -15.79 -8.97 -4.94
N LYS A 317 -15.02 -10.05 -4.89
CA LYS A 317 -15.27 -11.24 -5.69
C LYS A 317 -15.34 -12.46 -4.77
N ARG A 318 -16.46 -13.18 -4.82
CA ARG A 318 -16.59 -14.46 -4.12
C ARG A 318 -15.82 -15.56 -4.86
N PRO A 319 -15.41 -16.65 -4.18
CA PRO A 319 -14.79 -17.79 -4.87
C PRO A 319 -15.66 -18.28 -6.01
N GLY A 320 -15.08 -18.38 -7.22
CA GLY A 320 -15.77 -18.84 -8.43
C GLY A 320 -16.82 -17.90 -9.01
N GLY A 321 -17.06 -16.72 -8.40
CA GLY A 321 -18.02 -15.73 -8.90
C GLY A 321 -17.37 -14.60 -9.68
N ASP A 322 -18.18 -13.62 -10.05
CA ASP A 322 -17.76 -12.36 -10.70
C ASP A 322 -17.47 -11.26 -9.69
N TRP A 323 -16.83 -10.20 -10.16
CA TRP A 323 -16.64 -8.99 -9.36
C TRP A 323 -17.97 -8.29 -9.10
N SER A 324 -18.18 -7.85 -7.89
CA SER A 324 -19.35 -7.04 -7.52
C SER A 324 -19.37 -5.71 -8.28
N LYS A 325 -20.51 -5.04 -8.28
CA LYS A 325 -20.55 -3.61 -8.61
C LYS A 325 -19.61 -2.85 -7.69
N ALA A 326 -19.04 -1.75 -8.20
CA ALA A 326 -18.20 -0.86 -7.41
C ALA A 326 -18.99 -0.26 -6.24
N LYS A 327 -18.39 -0.29 -5.06
CA LYS A 327 -18.88 0.36 -3.85
C LYS A 327 -17.91 1.44 -3.43
N ARG A 328 -18.41 2.51 -2.81
CA ARG A 328 -17.57 3.58 -2.31
C ARG A 328 -16.87 3.13 -1.03
N PHE A 329 -15.55 3.08 -1.05
CA PHE A 329 -14.74 2.80 0.12
C PHE A 329 -14.68 4.03 1.02
N TYR A 330 -14.16 5.15 0.48
CA TYR A 330 -14.06 6.41 1.19
C TYR A 330 -13.97 7.60 0.22
N HIS A 331 -14.70 8.66 0.50
CA HIS A 331 -14.70 9.90 -0.27
C HIS A 331 -14.93 11.09 0.67
N GLU A 332 -13.87 11.74 1.04
CA GLU A 332 -13.86 13.00 1.78
C GLU A 332 -12.55 13.71 1.46
N ASN A 333 -12.57 15.01 1.41
CA ASN A 333 -11.45 15.84 0.97
C ASN A 333 -11.10 15.67 -0.53
N ASN A 334 -10.10 16.40 -0.96
CA ASN A 334 -9.76 16.52 -2.38
C ASN A 334 -8.92 15.36 -2.91
N ARG A 335 -8.39 14.49 -2.03
CA ARG A 335 -7.53 13.38 -2.45
C ARG A 335 -7.47 12.28 -1.40
N ASN A 336 -7.58 11.04 -1.86
CA ASN A 336 -7.39 9.81 -1.09
C ASN A 336 -6.68 8.80 -1.97
N SER A 337 -5.58 8.21 -1.50
CA SER A 337 -4.81 7.27 -2.32
C SER A 337 -3.99 6.29 -1.50
N TYR A 338 -3.37 5.34 -2.17
CA TYR A 338 -2.43 4.37 -1.61
C TYR A 338 -3.00 3.56 -0.43
N PRO A 339 -4.16 2.92 -0.60
CA PRO A 339 -4.75 2.11 0.46
C PRO A 339 -3.88 0.88 0.75
N THR A 340 -3.80 0.55 2.05
CA THR A 340 -3.27 -0.72 2.54
C THR A 340 -4.23 -1.27 3.57
N LEU A 341 -4.61 -2.54 3.42
CA LEU A 341 -5.57 -3.21 4.30
C LEU A 341 -4.94 -4.46 4.93
N VAL A 342 -5.41 -4.76 6.13
CA VAL A 342 -5.12 -6.01 6.86
C VAL A 342 -6.43 -6.55 7.39
N GLU A 343 -6.69 -7.83 7.22
CA GLU A 343 -7.85 -8.47 7.81
C GLU A 343 -7.67 -8.54 9.34
N ASP A 344 -8.61 -7.97 10.08
CA ASP A 344 -8.60 -7.95 11.55
C ASP A 344 -9.37 -9.14 12.13
N GLN A 345 -10.58 -9.35 11.65
CA GLN A 345 -11.43 -10.51 11.89
C GLN A 345 -11.96 -11.01 10.54
N PRO A 346 -12.46 -12.24 10.42
CA PRO A 346 -13.02 -12.76 9.17
C PRO A 346 -14.02 -11.79 8.54
N GLY A 347 -13.67 -11.25 7.37
CA GLY A 347 -14.45 -10.26 6.62
C GLY A 347 -14.43 -8.84 7.16
N GLU A 348 -13.72 -8.56 8.25
CA GLU A 348 -13.48 -7.21 8.76
C GLU A 348 -12.05 -6.78 8.45
N TRP A 349 -11.89 -5.66 7.77
CA TRP A 349 -10.62 -5.10 7.38
C TRP A 349 -10.32 -3.80 8.10
N ILE A 350 -9.12 -3.67 8.63
CA ILE A 350 -8.53 -2.40 9.03
C ILE A 350 -7.73 -1.84 7.86
N ALA A 351 -7.84 -0.54 7.65
CA ALA A 351 -7.27 0.13 6.49
C ALA A 351 -6.56 1.40 6.87
N VAL A 352 -5.51 1.71 6.12
CA VAL A 352 -4.83 3.01 6.15
C VAL A 352 -4.67 3.55 4.72
N TRP A 353 -4.74 4.87 4.56
CA TRP A 353 -4.53 5.54 3.28
C TRP A 353 -4.01 6.96 3.48
N ASP A 354 -3.37 7.51 2.46
CA ASP A 354 -3.02 8.93 2.46
C ASP A 354 -4.17 9.81 1.97
N SER A 355 -4.28 11.02 2.51
CA SER A 355 -5.30 11.99 2.10
C SER A 355 -4.77 13.41 2.10
N SER A 356 -5.49 14.30 1.41
CA SER A 356 -5.29 15.73 1.53
C SER A 356 -6.08 16.32 2.69
N GLN A 357 -5.71 17.53 3.11
CA GLN A 357 -6.57 18.41 3.89
C GLN A 357 -7.24 19.41 2.95
N GLU A 358 -8.49 19.80 3.25
CA GLU A 358 -9.17 20.84 2.53
C GLU A 358 -8.49 22.21 2.74
N PRO A 359 -8.40 23.06 1.74
CA PRO A 359 -8.76 22.87 0.32
C PRO A 359 -7.59 22.35 -0.52
N ASP A 360 -6.47 21.97 0.09
CA ASP A 360 -5.25 21.55 -0.60
C ASP A 360 -5.33 20.11 -1.11
N ARG A 361 -4.82 19.86 -2.32
CA ARG A 361 -4.69 18.51 -2.88
C ARG A 361 -3.37 17.81 -2.53
N LYS A 362 -2.53 18.42 -1.71
CA LYS A 362 -1.31 17.77 -1.23
C LYS A 362 -1.66 16.66 -0.25
N ARG A 363 -0.85 15.60 -0.24
CA ARG A 363 -0.97 14.51 0.73
C ARG A 363 -0.40 14.97 2.06
N THR A 364 -1.27 15.35 2.97
CA THR A 364 -0.88 15.99 4.23
C THR A 364 -1.38 15.25 5.46
N ALA A 365 -2.09 14.12 5.27
CA ALA A 365 -2.58 13.30 6.36
C ALA A 365 -2.55 11.80 6.03
N ILE A 366 -2.38 10.99 7.07
CA ILE A 366 -2.62 9.55 7.05
C ILE A 366 -3.91 9.27 7.82
N ARG A 367 -4.77 8.46 7.22
CA ARG A 367 -6.05 8.05 7.81
C ARG A 367 -6.08 6.55 8.11
N PHE A 368 -6.89 6.20 9.09
CA PHE A 368 -7.26 4.85 9.47
C PHE A 368 -8.77 4.69 9.39
N GLY A 369 -9.25 3.48 9.11
CA GLY A 369 -10.67 3.15 9.17
C GLY A 369 -10.90 1.65 9.16
N ARG A 370 -12.17 1.23 9.32
CA ARG A 370 -12.61 -0.15 9.32
C ARG A 370 -13.63 -0.39 8.20
N LEU A 371 -13.47 -1.47 7.47
CA LEU A 371 -14.41 -1.91 6.43
C LEU A 371 -14.95 -3.30 6.80
N GLN A 372 -16.27 -3.39 6.96
CA GLN A 372 -16.96 -4.66 7.09
C GLN A 372 -17.46 -5.10 5.71
N VAL A 373 -16.91 -6.19 5.20
CA VAL A 373 -17.38 -6.81 3.96
C VAL A 373 -18.58 -7.69 4.32
N LYS A 374 -19.78 -7.22 3.95
CA LYS A 374 -21.04 -7.96 4.12
C LYS A 374 -21.22 -8.94 2.95
N ASP A 375 -21.86 -10.05 3.25
CA ASP A 375 -22.24 -11.07 2.26
C ASP A 375 -23.28 -10.58 1.25
#